data_1d5a4047fe7462e7e81a45e0077ddfcb
#
_entry.id   1d5a4047fe7462e7e81a45e0077ddfcb
#
_cell.length_a   1.000
_cell.length_b   1.000
_cell.length_c   1.000
_cell.angle_alpha   90.00
_cell.angle_beta   90.00
_cell.angle_gamma   90.00
#
_symmetry.space_group_name_H-M   'P 1'
#
loop_
_entity.id
_entity.type
_entity.pdbx_description
1 polymer ?
#
loop_
_entity_poly.entity_id
_entity_poly.type
_entity_poly.pdbx_seq_one_letter_code
_entity_poly.pdbx_strand_id
1 'polypeptide(L)'
;MPVHSIRGGYANTYLIEDGDSYVAVDVGTAVAANRIAQYFNRRSLDTSRLKLVTATHFHIDHVAGISRLVDLFPEVAVCFFETVGEYLKRKTKLCLIRPSLWLKAVTVFMALEGHIRNTAAALVSDKFGIPLPVLRTWLPSRYHATCTLCEGQPVPYLPHWELIATPGHTTDSICFYNRQKETLLTGDTILTTSGRCELNSFCCDPAAIRRSFQKLLPLKVANIFPGHGNPHHNIRGLGVIGQ
;
A
#
# COMPACT_ATOMS: atom_id res chain seq x y z
N MET A 1 -0.13 7.03 18.08
CA MET A 1 -0.04 5.95 17.09
C MET A 1 0.83 6.43 15.94
N PRO A 2 2.09 6.07 15.93
CA PRO A 2 2.98 6.45 14.84
C PRO A 2 2.75 5.57 13.60
N VAL A 3 3.00 6.15 12.42
CA VAL A 3 3.14 5.44 11.16
C VAL A 3 4.62 5.44 10.81
N HIS A 4 5.22 4.27 10.76
CA HIS A 4 6.65 4.10 10.45
C HIS A 4 6.82 3.72 9.00
N SER A 5 7.59 4.51 8.24
CA SER A 5 7.94 4.18 6.85
C SER A 5 9.08 3.17 6.82
N ILE A 6 8.86 2.05 6.18
CA ILE A 6 9.85 0.99 5.95
C ILE A 6 10.31 1.07 4.49
N ARG A 7 11.49 1.59 4.27
CA ARG A 7 12.06 1.67 2.91
C ARG A 7 12.48 0.28 2.44
N GLY A 8 12.23 -0.09 1.21
CA GLY A 8 12.69 -1.40 0.71
C GLY A 8 12.03 -1.92 -0.55
N GLY A 9 11.22 -1.11 -1.22
CA GLY A 9 10.52 -1.51 -2.43
C GLY A 9 10.28 -0.35 -3.37
N TYR A 10 9.50 -0.59 -4.40
CA TYR A 10 8.98 0.42 -5.32
C TYR A 10 7.91 1.25 -4.62
N ALA A 11 6.93 0.56 -4.00
CA ALA A 11 5.95 1.18 -3.15
C ALA A 11 6.49 1.39 -1.74
N ASN A 12 5.93 2.36 -1.05
CA ASN A 12 6.18 2.58 0.36
C ASN A 12 5.49 1.47 1.18
N THR A 13 6.24 0.91 2.11
CA THR A 13 5.70 0.00 3.12
C THR A 13 5.55 0.74 4.42
N TYR A 14 4.42 0.57 5.10
CA TYR A 14 4.14 1.22 6.36
C TYR A 14 3.89 0.21 7.48
N LEU A 15 4.40 0.53 8.68
CA LEU A 15 3.98 -0.12 9.92
C LEU A 15 3.16 0.88 10.71
N ILE A 16 1.90 0.56 10.93
CA ILE A 16 1.01 1.32 11.82
C ILE A 16 1.12 0.69 13.20
N GLU A 17 1.51 1.51 14.19
CA GLU A 17 1.57 1.09 15.58
C GLU A 17 0.33 1.57 16.32
N ASP A 18 -0.40 0.67 16.98
CA ASP A 18 -1.56 0.97 17.81
C ASP A 18 -1.53 0.12 19.10
N GLY A 19 -1.21 0.77 20.22
CA GLY A 19 -0.97 0.08 21.48
C GLY A 19 0.15 -0.95 21.36
N ASP A 20 -0.16 -2.21 21.69
CA ASP A 20 0.78 -3.32 21.61
C ASP A 20 0.76 -4.05 20.25
N SER A 21 0.03 -3.52 19.29
CA SER A 21 -0.15 -4.13 17.96
C SER A 21 0.54 -3.35 16.86
N TYR A 22 1.05 -4.07 15.87
CA TYR A 22 1.52 -3.53 14.60
C TYR A 22 0.71 -4.10 13.45
N VAL A 23 0.40 -3.25 12.48
CA VAL A 23 -0.19 -3.64 11.21
C VAL A 23 0.74 -3.19 10.09
N ALA A 24 1.14 -4.14 9.22
CA ALA A 24 1.91 -3.83 8.03
C ALA A 24 0.99 -3.54 6.84
N VAL A 25 1.28 -2.47 6.11
CA VAL A 25 0.53 -2.06 4.91
C VAL A 25 1.50 -1.95 3.74
N ASP A 26 1.13 -2.53 2.60
CA ASP A 26 1.87 -2.47 1.34
C ASP A 26 3.29 -3.08 1.43
N VAL A 27 3.36 -4.37 1.70
CA VAL A 27 4.64 -5.10 1.71
C VAL A 27 4.96 -5.56 0.29
N GLY A 28 5.52 -4.64 -0.50
CA GLY A 28 5.70 -4.85 -1.94
C GLY A 28 6.90 -5.71 -2.34
N THR A 29 7.87 -5.96 -1.45
CA THR A 29 9.06 -6.77 -1.77
C THR A 29 9.52 -7.61 -0.59
N ALA A 30 10.29 -8.67 -0.86
CA ALA A 30 10.96 -9.46 0.17
C ALA A 30 11.97 -8.62 0.98
N VAL A 31 12.55 -7.57 0.38
CA VAL A 31 13.42 -6.61 1.10
C VAL A 31 12.64 -5.84 2.14
N ALA A 32 11.43 -5.36 1.81
CA ALA A 32 10.56 -4.68 2.76
C ALA A 32 10.19 -5.60 3.92
N ALA A 33 9.80 -6.86 3.63
CA ALA A 33 9.51 -7.87 4.66
C ALA A 33 10.71 -8.12 5.59
N ASN A 34 11.92 -8.29 5.03
CA ASN A 34 13.14 -8.46 5.84
C ASN A 34 13.45 -7.21 6.68
N ARG A 35 13.18 -6.01 6.19
CA ARG A 35 13.35 -4.76 6.94
C ARG A 35 12.34 -4.59 8.07
N ILE A 36 11.13 -5.10 7.92
CA ILE A 36 10.18 -5.19 9.03
C ILE A 36 10.75 -6.08 10.13
N ALA A 37 11.28 -7.27 9.79
CA ALA A 37 11.91 -8.14 10.78
C ALA A 37 13.11 -7.46 11.45
N GLN A 38 13.95 -6.75 10.69
CA GLN A 38 15.05 -5.96 11.27
C GLN A 38 14.56 -4.83 12.18
N TYR A 39 13.44 -4.18 11.84
CA TYR A 39 12.81 -3.15 12.68
C TYR A 39 12.42 -3.74 14.05
N PHE A 40 11.77 -4.91 14.06
CA PHE A 40 11.39 -5.63 15.28
C PHE A 40 12.63 -6.01 16.09
N ASN A 41 13.62 -6.65 15.46
CA ASN A 41 14.85 -7.07 16.13
C ASN A 41 15.61 -5.89 16.76
N ARG A 42 15.79 -4.79 16.06
CA ARG A 42 16.51 -3.61 16.56
C ARG A 42 15.82 -2.93 17.75
N ARG A 43 14.54 -3.15 17.94
CA ARG A 43 13.74 -2.60 19.03
C ARG A 43 13.42 -3.65 20.09
N SER A 44 13.93 -4.87 19.95
CA SER A 44 13.62 -6.01 20.83
C SER A 44 12.10 -6.23 21.01
N LEU A 45 11.35 -6.03 19.91
CA LEU A 45 9.91 -6.24 19.89
C LEU A 45 9.61 -7.72 19.69
N ASP A 46 8.61 -8.20 20.42
CA ASP A 46 8.06 -9.54 20.20
C ASP A 46 7.40 -9.61 18.81
N THR A 47 7.73 -10.66 18.05
CA THR A 47 7.18 -10.88 16.71
C THR A 47 5.66 -11.06 16.72
N SER A 48 5.10 -11.58 17.82
CA SER A 48 3.66 -11.72 18.00
C SER A 48 2.89 -10.39 18.01
N ARG A 49 3.59 -9.26 18.16
CA ARG A 49 3.00 -7.92 18.05
C ARG A 49 2.64 -7.52 16.61
N LEU A 50 3.22 -8.15 15.59
CA LEU A 50 2.76 -7.96 14.22
C LEU A 50 1.50 -8.81 14.01
N LYS A 51 0.35 -8.17 14.08
CA LYS A 51 -0.95 -8.83 14.08
C LYS A 51 -1.53 -9.03 12.69
N LEU A 52 -1.29 -8.08 11.80
CA LEU A 52 -1.95 -8.02 10.51
C LEU A 52 -1.01 -7.53 9.42
N VAL A 53 -1.12 -8.10 8.24
CA VAL A 53 -0.63 -7.51 6.99
C VAL A 53 -1.77 -7.33 6.01
N THR A 54 -1.77 -6.19 5.33
CA THR A 54 -2.75 -5.83 4.33
C THR A 54 -2.12 -5.02 3.20
N ALA A 55 -2.88 -4.70 2.17
CA ALA A 55 -2.48 -3.81 1.11
C ALA A 55 -3.58 -2.80 0.78
N THR A 56 -3.18 -1.62 0.32
CA THR A 56 -4.10 -0.59 -0.15
C THR A 56 -4.77 -0.98 -1.47
N HIS A 57 -4.10 -1.82 -2.25
CA HIS A 57 -4.63 -2.45 -3.46
C HIS A 57 -3.74 -3.62 -3.89
N PHE A 58 -4.20 -4.45 -4.83
CA PHE A 58 -3.56 -5.73 -5.14
C PHE A 58 -2.57 -5.68 -6.33
N HIS A 59 -1.86 -4.55 -6.53
CA HIS A 59 -0.73 -4.51 -7.45
C HIS A 59 0.51 -5.18 -6.85
N ILE A 60 1.35 -5.72 -7.74
CA ILE A 60 2.50 -6.55 -7.36
C ILE A 60 3.49 -5.83 -6.45
N ASP A 61 3.74 -4.56 -6.70
CA ASP A 61 4.64 -3.71 -5.93
C ASP A 61 4.10 -3.32 -4.54
N HIS A 62 2.85 -3.69 -4.22
CA HIS A 62 2.22 -3.55 -2.90
C HIS A 62 2.08 -4.88 -2.15
N VAL A 63 2.11 -6.03 -2.87
CA VAL A 63 1.80 -7.32 -2.24
C VAL A 63 2.88 -8.40 -2.38
N ALA A 64 3.86 -8.25 -3.28
CA ALA A 64 4.78 -9.35 -3.60
C ALA A 64 5.66 -9.83 -2.42
N GLY A 65 5.89 -8.99 -1.42
CA GLY A 65 6.65 -9.33 -0.22
C GLY A 65 5.84 -9.99 0.88
N ILE A 66 4.51 -10.05 0.78
CA ILE A 66 3.65 -10.57 1.84
C ILE A 66 3.97 -12.04 2.16
N SER A 67 4.22 -12.88 1.14
CA SER A 67 4.57 -14.26 1.38
C SER A 67 5.87 -14.39 2.20
N ARG A 68 6.87 -13.55 1.91
CA ARG A 68 8.09 -13.50 2.71
C ARG A 68 7.85 -12.99 4.13
N LEU A 69 6.92 -12.06 4.30
CA LEU A 69 6.55 -11.57 5.63
C LEU A 69 5.91 -12.69 6.47
N VAL A 70 5.01 -13.47 5.87
CA VAL A 70 4.37 -14.63 6.53
C VAL A 70 5.41 -15.67 6.95
N ASP A 71 6.44 -15.93 6.13
CA ASP A 71 7.54 -16.82 6.52
C ASP A 71 8.29 -16.32 7.77
N LEU A 72 8.43 -14.99 7.92
CA LEU A 72 9.14 -14.35 9.03
C LEU A 72 8.27 -14.17 10.28
N PHE A 73 6.96 -14.05 10.09
CA PHE A 73 5.93 -13.83 11.12
C PHE A 73 4.76 -14.80 10.89
N PRO A 74 4.92 -16.10 11.27
CA PRO A 74 3.92 -17.12 10.92
C PRO A 74 2.53 -16.90 11.51
N GLU A 75 2.42 -16.11 12.57
CA GLU A 75 1.15 -15.82 13.25
C GLU A 75 0.44 -14.58 12.68
N VAL A 76 1.04 -13.88 11.71
CA VAL A 76 0.45 -12.68 11.14
C VAL A 76 -0.80 -13.02 10.32
N ALA A 77 -1.91 -12.35 10.61
CA ALA A 77 -3.11 -12.44 9.79
C ALA A 77 -2.90 -11.73 8.46
N VAL A 78 -3.38 -12.32 7.37
CA VAL A 78 -3.35 -11.71 6.02
C VAL A 78 -4.77 -11.31 5.65
N CYS A 79 -5.04 -10.02 5.56
CA CYS A 79 -6.37 -9.52 5.25
C CYS A 79 -6.31 -8.55 4.07
N PHE A 80 -7.29 -8.66 3.17
CA PHE A 80 -7.42 -7.77 2.04
C PHE A 80 -8.85 -7.20 1.98
N PHE A 81 -8.99 -6.10 1.27
CA PHE A 81 -10.30 -5.56 0.95
C PHE A 81 -11.16 -6.58 0.20
N GLU A 82 -12.46 -6.58 0.45
CA GLU A 82 -13.41 -7.61 -0.05
C GLU A 82 -13.30 -7.88 -1.55
N THR A 83 -13.05 -6.84 -2.37
CA THR A 83 -12.91 -6.97 -3.83
C THR A 83 -11.73 -7.87 -4.21
N VAL A 84 -10.65 -7.92 -3.41
CA VAL A 84 -9.50 -8.80 -3.66
C VAL A 84 -9.91 -10.27 -3.58
N GLY A 85 -10.89 -10.62 -2.76
CA GLY A 85 -11.44 -11.98 -2.69
C GLY A 85 -11.95 -12.49 -4.04
N GLU A 86 -12.48 -11.62 -4.90
CA GLU A 86 -12.91 -11.99 -6.25
C GLU A 86 -11.72 -12.24 -7.18
N TYR A 87 -10.61 -11.53 -7.01
CA TYR A 87 -9.36 -11.81 -7.75
C TYR A 87 -8.75 -13.15 -7.34
N LEU A 88 -8.69 -13.43 -6.04
CA LEU A 88 -8.17 -14.68 -5.49
C LEU A 88 -9.00 -15.88 -5.97
N LYS A 89 -10.31 -15.72 -6.09
CA LYS A 89 -11.24 -16.71 -6.64
C LYS A 89 -11.25 -16.76 -8.17
N ARG A 90 -10.45 -15.91 -8.83
CA ARG A 90 -10.39 -15.77 -10.30
C ARG A 90 -11.73 -15.41 -10.96
N LYS A 91 -12.66 -14.81 -10.23
CA LYS A 91 -13.95 -14.37 -10.75
C LYS A 91 -13.85 -13.07 -11.53
N THR A 92 -12.95 -12.19 -11.10
CA THR A 92 -12.67 -10.92 -11.77
C THR A 92 -11.17 -10.80 -12.07
N LYS A 93 -10.84 -9.92 -13.02
CA LYS A 93 -9.45 -9.66 -13.39
C LYS A 93 -8.98 -8.39 -12.69
N LEU A 94 -7.79 -8.45 -12.10
CA LEU A 94 -7.12 -7.25 -11.64
C LEU A 94 -6.95 -6.28 -12.81
N CYS A 95 -7.34 -5.04 -12.62
CA CYS A 95 -7.06 -4.00 -13.61
C CYS A 95 -5.57 -3.73 -13.65
N LEU A 96 -4.98 -3.91 -14.82
CA LEU A 96 -3.61 -3.49 -15.08
C LEU A 96 -3.65 -2.25 -15.96
N ILE A 97 -3.06 -1.20 -15.50
CA ILE A 97 -2.79 -0.01 -16.31
C ILE A 97 -2.05 -0.44 -17.57
N ARG A 98 -2.37 0.19 -18.70
CA ARG A 98 -1.79 -0.18 -20.01
C ARG A 98 -0.26 -0.35 -19.89
N PRO A 99 0.33 -1.44 -20.40
CA PRO A 99 1.77 -1.71 -20.27
C PRO A 99 2.67 -0.56 -20.73
N SER A 100 2.25 0.20 -21.75
CA SER A 100 2.98 1.36 -22.25
C SER A 100 3.01 2.53 -21.28
N LEU A 101 1.93 2.75 -20.52
CA LEU A 101 1.87 3.76 -19.47
C LEU A 101 2.63 3.30 -18.23
N TRP A 102 2.55 2.01 -17.93
CA TRP A 102 3.28 1.42 -16.81
C TRP A 102 4.79 1.51 -17.01
N LEU A 103 5.31 1.22 -18.24
CA LEU A 103 6.74 1.36 -18.56
C LEU A 103 7.19 2.83 -18.43
N LYS A 104 6.37 3.79 -18.88
CA LYS A 104 6.63 5.23 -18.67
C LYS A 104 6.62 5.61 -17.20
N ALA A 105 5.66 5.11 -16.41
CA ALA A 105 5.59 5.39 -14.98
C ALA A 105 6.85 4.88 -14.26
N VAL A 106 7.26 3.65 -14.50
CA VAL A 106 8.47 3.05 -13.91
C VAL A 106 9.70 3.85 -14.29
N THR A 107 9.89 4.23 -15.55
CA THR A 107 11.06 5.01 -15.99
C THR A 107 11.06 6.41 -15.39
N VAL A 108 9.91 7.07 -15.28
CA VAL A 108 9.78 8.40 -14.67
C VAL A 108 10.03 8.33 -13.16
N PHE A 109 9.43 7.37 -12.46
CA PHE A 109 9.67 7.17 -11.03
C PHE A 109 11.12 6.81 -10.72
N MET A 110 11.74 5.94 -11.52
CA MET A 110 13.15 5.59 -11.36
C MET A 110 14.09 6.78 -11.59
N ALA A 111 13.74 7.66 -12.53
CA ALA A 111 14.56 8.84 -12.85
C ALA A 111 14.42 9.98 -11.83
N LEU A 112 13.21 10.20 -11.29
CA LEU A 112 12.92 11.35 -10.43
C LEU A 112 13.33 11.16 -8.96
N GLU A 113 13.37 9.92 -8.44
CA GLU A 113 13.55 9.70 -7.01
C GLU A 113 14.98 9.29 -6.59
N GLY A 114 15.91 9.18 -7.51
CA GLY A 114 17.30 8.75 -7.17
C GLY A 114 17.37 7.36 -6.52
N HIS A 115 16.28 6.60 -6.56
CA HIS A 115 16.12 5.31 -5.89
C HIS A 115 16.68 4.12 -6.68
N ILE A 116 17.37 4.37 -7.81
CA ILE A 116 17.91 3.33 -8.71
C ILE A 116 18.66 2.23 -7.94
N ARG A 117 19.46 2.60 -6.94
CA ARG A 117 20.22 1.63 -6.14
C ARG A 117 19.36 0.73 -5.26
N ASN A 118 18.36 1.29 -4.61
CA ASN A 118 17.44 0.52 -3.74
C ASN A 118 16.49 -0.33 -4.56
N THR A 119 16.07 0.18 -5.71
CA THR A 119 15.17 -0.49 -6.65
C THR A 119 15.88 -1.68 -7.32
N ALA A 120 17.12 -1.50 -7.77
CA ALA A 120 17.92 -2.59 -8.34
C ALA A 120 18.20 -3.68 -7.29
N ALA A 121 18.51 -3.30 -6.05
CA ALA A 121 18.71 -4.26 -4.96
C ALA A 121 17.42 -5.03 -4.62
N ALA A 122 16.25 -4.35 -4.66
CA ALA A 122 14.95 -4.99 -4.48
C ALA A 122 14.63 -5.96 -5.63
N LEU A 123 14.91 -5.57 -6.86
CA LEU A 123 14.75 -6.41 -8.07
C LEU A 123 15.60 -7.67 -8.02
N VAL A 124 16.86 -7.55 -7.58
CA VAL A 124 17.80 -8.67 -7.51
C VAL A 124 17.51 -9.58 -6.33
N SER A 125 16.98 -9.05 -5.23
CA SER A 125 16.69 -9.83 -4.01
C SER A 125 15.39 -10.62 -4.09
N ASP A 126 14.38 -10.13 -4.81
CA ASP A 126 13.23 -10.91 -5.19
C ASP A 126 13.64 -11.76 -6.38
N LYS A 127 13.79 -13.07 -6.22
CA LYS A 127 14.26 -14.04 -7.24
C LYS A 127 13.66 -13.85 -8.64
N PHE A 128 12.66 -12.99 -8.80
CA PHE A 128 11.95 -12.65 -10.01
C PHE A 128 11.48 -11.19 -10.01
N GLY A 129 12.23 -10.29 -9.40
CA GLY A 129 11.94 -8.87 -9.21
C GLY A 129 11.64 -8.05 -10.47
N ILE A 130 11.19 -8.71 -11.52
CA ILE A 130 10.66 -8.10 -12.71
C ILE A 130 9.15 -8.06 -12.53
N PRO A 131 8.56 -6.88 -12.41
CA PRO A 131 7.12 -6.71 -12.46
C PRO A 131 6.66 -7.02 -13.89
N LEU A 132 6.73 -8.28 -14.29
CA LEU A 132 6.22 -8.71 -15.58
C LEU A 132 4.71 -8.92 -15.47
N PRO A 133 3.94 -8.41 -16.46
CA PRO A 133 2.51 -8.75 -16.63
C PRO A 133 2.24 -10.26 -16.64
N VAL A 134 3.27 -11.06 -16.85
CA VAL A 134 3.24 -12.52 -16.91
C VAL A 134 2.94 -13.19 -15.56
N LEU A 135 3.28 -12.55 -14.43
CA LEU A 135 2.95 -13.02 -13.07
C LEU A 135 1.45 -12.88 -12.71
N ARG A 136 0.69 -12.29 -13.61
CA ARG A 136 -0.73 -11.97 -13.52
C ARG A 136 -1.64 -13.14 -13.12
N THR A 137 -1.28 -14.37 -13.49
CA THR A 137 -2.06 -15.58 -13.21
C THR A 137 -1.55 -16.37 -12.01
N TRP A 138 -0.41 -15.99 -11.46
CA TRP A 138 0.33 -16.78 -10.47
C TRP A 138 0.21 -16.24 -9.04
N LEU A 139 0.15 -14.91 -8.90
CA LEU A 139 0.12 -14.23 -7.61
C LEU A 139 -1.11 -14.57 -6.76
N PRO A 140 -2.34 -14.57 -7.31
CA PRO A 140 -3.54 -14.82 -6.50
C PRO A 140 -3.56 -16.17 -5.79
N SER A 141 -2.88 -17.19 -6.32
CA SER A 141 -2.88 -18.54 -5.73
C SER A 141 -1.91 -18.70 -4.55
N ARG A 142 -1.04 -17.72 -4.31
CA ARG A 142 -0.05 -17.76 -3.21
C ARG A 142 -0.53 -17.14 -1.90
N TYR A 143 -1.60 -16.35 -1.94
CA TYR A 143 -2.08 -15.65 -0.76
C TYR A 143 -3.30 -16.35 -0.18
N HIS A 144 -3.15 -16.81 1.05
CA HIS A 144 -4.28 -17.28 1.84
C HIS A 144 -4.73 -16.13 2.74
N ALA A 145 -5.75 -15.39 2.27
CA ALA A 145 -6.38 -14.38 3.10
C ALA A 145 -7.08 -15.06 4.28
N THR A 146 -6.72 -14.65 5.49
CA THR A 146 -7.33 -15.16 6.73
C THR A 146 -8.55 -14.37 7.13
N CYS A 147 -8.67 -13.13 6.67
CA CYS A 147 -9.84 -12.28 6.86
C CYS A 147 -10.07 -11.33 5.70
N THR A 148 -11.22 -10.70 5.71
CA THR A 148 -11.64 -9.70 4.71
C THR A 148 -11.86 -8.36 5.40
N LEU A 149 -11.36 -7.30 4.78
CA LEU A 149 -11.61 -5.92 5.18
C LEU A 149 -12.80 -5.38 4.38
N CYS A 150 -13.69 -4.68 5.05
CA CYS A 150 -14.86 -4.05 4.43
C CYS A 150 -14.95 -2.58 4.82
N GLU A 151 -15.43 -1.72 3.91
CA GLU A 151 -15.71 -0.33 4.23
C GLU A 151 -16.80 -0.24 5.31
N GLY A 152 -16.64 0.69 6.25
CA GLY A 152 -17.56 0.88 7.37
C GLY A 152 -17.42 -0.13 8.51
N GLN A 153 -16.52 -1.09 8.40
CA GLN A 153 -16.16 -2.02 9.47
C GLN A 153 -14.87 -1.58 10.17
N PRO A 154 -14.70 -1.89 11.47
CA PRO A 154 -13.44 -1.64 12.15
C PRO A 154 -12.29 -2.40 11.49
N VAL A 155 -11.16 -1.74 11.30
CA VAL A 155 -9.94 -2.41 10.85
C VAL A 155 -9.39 -3.25 12.00
N PRO A 156 -9.21 -4.57 11.85
CA PRO A 156 -8.69 -5.40 12.92
C PRO A 156 -7.35 -4.87 13.47
N TYR A 157 -7.21 -4.82 14.78
CA TYR A 157 -6.04 -4.30 15.50
C TYR A 157 -5.75 -2.81 15.31
N LEU A 158 -6.63 -2.06 14.62
CA LEU A 158 -6.50 -0.62 14.39
C LEU A 158 -7.83 0.09 14.72
N PRO A 159 -8.28 0.11 15.99
CA PRO A 159 -9.63 0.60 16.37
C PRO A 159 -9.86 2.08 16.06
N HIS A 160 -8.78 2.85 15.84
CA HIS A 160 -8.87 4.29 15.52
C HIS A 160 -8.70 4.60 14.05
N TRP A 161 -8.65 3.56 13.19
CA TRP A 161 -8.50 3.71 11.77
C TRP A 161 -9.76 3.26 11.03
N GLU A 162 -10.20 4.09 10.10
CA GLU A 162 -11.31 3.84 9.21
C GLU A 162 -10.77 3.40 7.83
N LEU A 163 -11.39 2.39 7.24
CA LEU A 163 -11.14 2.01 5.87
C LEU A 163 -12.12 2.76 4.96
N ILE A 164 -11.58 3.39 3.92
CA ILE A 164 -12.36 4.13 2.92
C ILE A 164 -12.06 3.53 1.57
N ALA A 165 -13.09 2.99 0.89
CA ALA A 165 -12.97 2.52 -0.47
C ALA A 165 -12.75 3.69 -1.44
N THR A 166 -11.68 3.61 -2.22
CA THR A 166 -11.27 4.66 -3.17
C THR A 166 -10.98 4.07 -4.56
N PRO A 167 -11.98 3.41 -5.19
CA PRO A 167 -11.77 2.80 -6.50
C PRO A 167 -11.40 3.85 -7.54
N GLY A 168 -10.58 3.40 -8.51
CA GLY A 168 -10.19 4.23 -9.65
C GLY A 168 -8.77 3.94 -10.13
N HIS A 169 -7.75 3.99 -9.27
CA HIS A 169 -6.44 3.44 -9.62
C HIS A 169 -6.58 1.93 -9.90
N THR A 170 -7.17 1.20 -8.99
CA THR A 170 -7.75 -0.13 -9.20
C THR A 170 -9.18 -0.17 -8.65
N THR A 171 -9.92 -1.25 -8.89
CA THR A 171 -11.26 -1.41 -8.34
C THR A 171 -11.25 -1.75 -6.84
N ASP A 172 -10.16 -2.27 -6.33
CA ASP A 172 -9.93 -2.66 -4.93
C ASP A 172 -9.14 -1.62 -4.12
N SER A 173 -8.85 -0.45 -4.69
CA SER A 173 -8.12 0.62 -3.99
C SER A 173 -8.86 1.10 -2.75
N ILE A 174 -8.12 1.20 -1.63
CA ILE A 174 -8.59 1.71 -0.35
C ILE A 174 -7.61 2.71 0.24
N CYS A 175 -8.11 3.58 1.09
CA CYS A 175 -7.35 4.42 1.99
C CYS A 175 -7.60 4.01 3.44
N PHE A 176 -6.62 4.26 4.32
CA PHE A 176 -6.79 4.15 5.77
C PHE A 176 -6.73 5.55 6.37
N TYR A 177 -7.72 5.91 7.15
CA TYR A 177 -7.85 7.23 7.76
C TYR A 177 -7.89 7.14 9.28
N ASN A 178 -7.04 7.91 9.94
CA ASN A 178 -7.09 8.13 11.38
C ASN A 178 -7.55 9.55 11.68
N ARG A 179 -8.80 9.67 12.14
CA ARG A 179 -9.44 10.97 12.45
C ARG A 179 -8.73 11.73 13.57
N GLN A 180 -8.27 11.02 14.61
CA GLN A 180 -7.64 11.66 15.77
C GLN A 180 -6.27 12.25 15.44
N LYS A 181 -5.56 11.64 14.48
CA LYS A 181 -4.23 12.06 14.02
C LYS A 181 -4.26 12.83 12.71
N GLU A 182 -5.47 13.03 12.15
CA GLU A 182 -5.65 13.68 10.84
C GLU A 182 -4.71 13.06 9.78
N THR A 183 -4.58 11.73 9.82
CA THR A 183 -3.61 10.99 9.02
C THR A 183 -4.31 10.09 8.01
N LEU A 184 -3.87 10.17 6.77
CA LEU A 184 -4.42 9.41 5.65
C LEU A 184 -3.30 8.61 4.94
N LEU A 185 -3.41 7.27 4.93
CA LEU A 185 -2.65 6.42 4.02
C LEU A 185 -3.45 6.30 2.74
N THR A 186 -2.89 6.74 1.62
CA THR A 186 -3.65 6.89 0.37
C THR A 186 -3.41 5.77 -0.63
N GLY A 187 -2.44 4.88 -0.36
CA GLY A 187 -1.98 3.99 -1.42
C GLY A 187 -1.71 4.79 -2.70
N ASP A 188 -2.21 4.31 -3.80
CA ASP A 188 -2.05 4.94 -5.10
C ASP A 188 -3.24 5.82 -5.54
N THR A 189 -4.09 6.21 -4.60
CA THR A 189 -5.15 7.20 -4.90
C THR A 189 -4.56 8.61 -4.99
N ILE A 190 -3.69 8.98 -4.05
CA ILE A 190 -2.96 10.25 -4.04
C ILE A 190 -1.47 9.91 -3.91
N LEU A 191 -0.67 10.45 -4.80
CA LEU A 191 0.78 10.29 -4.81
C LEU A 191 1.47 11.57 -4.39
N THR A 192 2.73 11.46 -3.97
CA THR A 192 3.58 12.63 -3.75
C THR A 192 4.71 12.63 -4.76
N THR A 193 4.63 13.54 -5.72
CA THR A 193 5.64 13.72 -6.76
C THR A 193 6.25 15.10 -6.63
N SER A 194 7.59 15.20 -6.68
CA SER A 194 8.31 16.48 -6.59
C SER A 194 7.88 17.38 -5.41
N GLY A 195 7.54 16.75 -4.28
CA GLY A 195 7.10 17.47 -3.06
C GLY A 195 5.67 17.99 -3.08
N ARG A 196 4.86 17.59 -4.06
CA ARG A 196 3.43 17.93 -4.16
C ARG A 196 2.58 16.68 -4.07
N CYS A 197 1.43 16.81 -3.44
CA CYS A 197 0.40 15.77 -3.46
C CYS A 197 -0.44 15.94 -4.73
N GLU A 198 -0.64 14.86 -5.46
CA GLU A 198 -1.38 14.86 -6.73
C GLU A 198 -2.31 13.65 -6.79
N LEU A 199 -3.49 13.83 -7.37
CA LEU A 199 -4.36 12.73 -7.69
C LEU A 199 -3.69 11.87 -8.76
N ASN A 200 -3.66 10.55 -8.55
CA ASN A 200 -2.95 9.66 -9.46
C ASN A 200 -3.63 9.60 -10.83
N SER A 201 -2.94 10.10 -11.86
CA SER A 201 -3.40 10.02 -13.25
C SER A 201 -3.21 8.64 -13.87
N PHE A 202 -2.36 7.79 -13.28
CA PHE A 202 -2.19 6.39 -13.67
C PHE A 202 -3.28 5.54 -13.01
N CYS A 203 -4.44 5.49 -13.63
CA CYS A 203 -5.61 4.82 -13.06
C CYS A 203 -6.39 4.05 -14.14
N CYS A 204 -7.12 3.05 -13.69
CA CYS A 204 -7.98 2.23 -14.53
C CYS A 204 -9.27 2.95 -14.92
N ASP A 205 -9.79 3.76 -14.00
CA ASP A 205 -11.01 4.55 -14.19
C ASP A 205 -10.81 5.99 -13.69
N PRO A 206 -10.53 6.94 -14.61
CA PRO A 206 -10.34 8.34 -14.25
C PRO A 206 -11.58 9.01 -13.63
N ALA A 207 -12.78 8.53 -13.94
CA ALA A 207 -14.00 9.07 -13.35
C ALA A 207 -14.19 8.55 -11.92
N ALA A 208 -13.89 7.25 -11.70
CA ALA A 208 -13.98 6.66 -10.37
C ALA A 208 -12.97 7.27 -9.39
N ILE A 209 -11.71 7.48 -9.81
CA ILE A 209 -10.69 8.05 -8.91
C ILE A 209 -11.03 9.51 -8.52
N ARG A 210 -11.64 10.28 -9.43
CA ARG A 210 -12.14 11.62 -9.10
C ARG A 210 -13.28 11.57 -8.09
N ARG A 211 -14.25 10.65 -8.25
CA ARG A 211 -15.33 10.44 -7.26
C ARG A 211 -14.75 10.03 -5.90
N SER A 212 -13.76 9.14 -5.90
CA SER A 212 -13.05 8.73 -4.69
C SER A 212 -12.35 9.91 -4.01
N PHE A 213 -11.70 10.77 -4.79
CA PHE A 213 -11.09 11.99 -4.26
C PHE A 213 -12.11 12.95 -3.66
N GLN A 214 -13.26 13.16 -4.32
CA GLN A 214 -14.35 13.98 -3.77
C GLN A 214 -14.86 13.44 -2.41
N LYS A 215 -14.90 12.12 -2.24
CA LYS A 215 -15.25 11.46 -0.98
C LYS A 215 -14.22 11.76 0.14
N LEU A 216 -12.95 11.96 -0.20
CA LEU A 216 -11.89 12.26 0.75
C LEU A 216 -11.83 13.76 1.13
N LEU A 217 -12.26 14.67 0.27
CA LEU A 217 -12.15 16.13 0.46
C LEU A 217 -12.69 16.65 1.81
N PRO A 218 -13.82 16.13 2.37
CA PRO A 218 -14.35 16.60 3.64
C PRO A 218 -13.50 16.19 4.85
N LEU A 219 -12.53 15.30 4.68
CA LEU A 219 -11.72 14.80 5.77
C LEU A 219 -10.71 15.86 6.24
N LYS A 220 -10.53 15.95 7.53
CA LYS A 220 -9.43 16.72 8.11
C LYS A 220 -8.15 15.91 7.99
N VAL A 221 -7.27 16.33 7.08
CA VAL A 221 -6.02 15.64 6.81
C VAL A 221 -4.87 16.61 6.98
N ALA A 222 -3.96 16.26 7.89
CA ALA A 222 -2.71 16.97 8.13
C ALA A 222 -1.50 16.15 7.64
N ASN A 223 -1.63 14.83 7.57
CA ASN A 223 -0.55 13.95 7.17
C ASN A 223 -1.02 12.97 6.09
N ILE A 224 -0.26 12.87 5.00
CA ILE A 224 -0.47 11.91 3.91
C ILE A 224 0.70 10.94 3.85
N PHE A 225 0.37 9.65 3.74
CA PHE A 225 1.31 8.55 3.53
C PHE A 225 0.93 7.86 2.22
N PRO A 226 1.57 8.23 1.09
CA PRO A 226 1.21 7.70 -0.23
C PRO A 226 1.84 6.34 -0.50
N GLY A 227 1.30 5.60 -1.48
CA GLY A 227 1.94 4.38 -1.98
C GLY A 227 3.29 4.65 -2.64
N HIS A 228 3.41 5.77 -3.34
CA HIS A 228 4.68 6.22 -3.95
C HIS A 228 4.98 7.68 -3.61
N GLY A 229 6.27 7.98 -3.48
CA GLY A 229 6.76 9.30 -3.09
C GLY A 229 6.94 9.43 -1.57
N ASN A 230 7.32 10.63 -1.12
CA ASN A 230 7.58 10.86 0.29
C ASN A 230 6.29 11.17 1.07
N PRO A 231 6.17 10.72 2.33
CA PRO A 231 5.12 11.21 3.21
C PRO A 231 5.11 12.75 3.28
N HIS A 232 3.92 13.33 3.33
CA HIS A 232 3.72 14.76 3.41
C HIS A 232 3.01 15.13 4.71
N HIS A 233 3.59 16.07 5.44
CA HIS A 233 3.13 16.43 6.77
C HIS A 233 2.70 17.90 6.84
N ASN A 234 1.82 18.22 7.80
CA ASN A 234 1.33 19.58 8.06
C ASN A 234 0.64 20.23 6.85
N ILE A 235 -0.06 19.42 6.05
CA ILE A 235 -0.88 19.97 4.98
C ILE A 235 -2.14 20.64 5.54
N ARG A 236 -2.69 21.59 4.79
CA ARG A 236 -3.91 22.30 5.16
C ARG A 236 -5.16 21.67 4.50
N GLY A 237 -5.27 20.33 4.63
CA GLY A 237 -6.35 19.57 4.01
C GLY A 237 -6.09 19.21 2.53
N LEU A 238 -7.01 18.45 1.97
CA LEU A 238 -6.86 17.89 0.60
C LEU A 238 -7.22 18.89 -0.51
N GLY A 239 -7.85 20.01 -0.18
CA GLY A 239 -8.24 21.02 -1.18
C GLY A 239 -7.07 21.71 -1.89
N VAL A 240 -5.85 21.56 -1.39
CA VAL A 240 -4.62 22.08 -2.01
C VAL A 240 -3.98 21.10 -3.01
N ILE A 241 -4.55 19.91 -3.16
CA ILE A 241 -4.04 18.89 -4.09
C ILE A 241 -4.47 19.26 -5.50
N GLY A 242 -3.50 19.39 -6.40
CA GLY A 242 -3.74 19.66 -7.82
C GLY A 242 -4.59 18.54 -8.45
N GLN A 243 -5.64 18.94 -9.10
CA GLN A 243 -6.50 18.05 -9.91
C GLN A 243 -5.94 17.87 -11.31
#